data_13bc5ae02471e38091e0a5b0cedbcd4b
#
_entry.id   13bc5ae02471e38091e0a5b0cedbcd4b
#
_cell.length_a   1.000
_cell.length_b   1.000
_cell.length_c   1.000
_cell.angle_alpha   90.00
_cell.angle_beta   90.00
_cell.angle_gamma   90.00
#
_symmetry.space_group_name_H-M   'P 1'
#
loop_
_entity.id
_entity.type
_entity.pdbx_description
1 polymer ?
#
loop_
_entity_poly.entity_id
_entity_poly.type
_entity_poly.pdbx_seq_one_letter_code
_entity_poly.pdbx_strand_id
1 'polypeptide(L)' 'MNPTHRDIRAKLQSMAPQRAVSFIAGLELPGDEAYCIIECDVRRKSYAHVANKLHLSVDGLCKVRRRAYQKLADYVKNT' A
#
# COMPACT_ATOMS: atom_id res chain seq x y z
N MET A 1 11.92 -5.63 -16.57
CA MET A 1 10.46 -5.82 -16.47
C MET A 1 9.92 -4.99 -15.31
N ASN A 2 8.85 -4.24 -15.54
CA ASN A 2 8.27 -3.43 -14.48
C ASN A 2 7.47 -4.32 -13.52
N PRO A 3 7.62 -4.14 -12.21
CA PRO A 3 6.81 -4.90 -11.26
C PRO A 3 5.35 -4.50 -11.39
N THR A 4 4.45 -5.47 -11.26
CA THR A 4 3.02 -5.25 -11.27
C THR A 4 2.52 -5.05 -9.83
N HIS A 5 1.29 -4.54 -9.68
CA HIS A 5 0.66 -4.46 -8.36
C HIS A 5 0.60 -5.83 -7.69
N ARG A 6 0.38 -6.88 -8.48
CA ARG A 6 0.36 -8.26 -7.99
C ARG A 6 1.70 -8.66 -7.37
N ASP A 7 2.80 -8.33 -8.06
CA ASP A 7 4.15 -8.66 -7.59
C ASP A 7 4.47 -7.92 -6.29
N ILE A 8 4.09 -6.65 -6.21
CA ILE A 8 4.31 -5.84 -5.01
C ILE A 8 3.51 -6.39 -3.84
N ARG A 9 2.25 -6.76 -4.08
CA ARG A 9 1.40 -7.35 -3.05
C ARG A 9 2.01 -8.64 -2.52
N ALA A 10 2.49 -9.51 -3.43
CA ALA A 10 3.12 -10.76 -3.05
C ALA A 10 4.36 -10.50 -2.19
N LYS A 11 5.16 -9.52 -2.55
CA LYS A 11 6.35 -9.16 -1.79
C LYS A 11 5.99 -8.68 -0.37
N LEU A 12 4.98 -7.82 -0.26
CA LEU A 12 4.53 -7.34 1.06
C LEU A 12 3.99 -8.48 1.92
N GLN A 13 3.24 -9.39 1.31
CA GLN A 13 2.66 -10.53 2.02
C GLN A 13 3.70 -11.55 2.45
N SER A 14 4.86 -11.58 1.79
CA SER A 14 5.95 -12.47 2.17
C SER A 14 6.75 -11.95 3.36
N MET A 15 6.59 -10.69 3.72
CA MET A 15 7.28 -10.10 4.87
C MET A 15 6.49 -10.31 6.15
N ALA A 16 7.19 -10.39 7.30
CA ALA A 16 6.52 -10.30 8.58
C ALA A 16 5.81 -8.94 8.68
N PRO A 17 4.62 -8.85 9.32
CA PRO A 17 3.87 -7.59 9.34
C PRO A 17 4.67 -6.38 9.83
N GLN A 18 5.46 -6.54 10.88
CA GLN A 18 6.28 -5.44 11.40
C GLN A 18 7.33 -4.98 10.38
N ARG A 19 7.90 -5.92 9.64
CA ARG A 19 8.89 -5.61 8.61
C ARG A 19 8.23 -4.88 7.44
N ALA A 20 7.05 -5.33 7.04
CA ALA A 20 6.30 -4.68 5.96
C ALA A 20 5.93 -3.24 6.33
N VAL A 21 5.48 -3.01 7.56
CA VAL A 21 5.17 -1.67 8.04
C VAL A 21 6.42 -0.79 8.01
N SER A 22 7.55 -1.30 8.51
CA SER A 22 8.81 -0.55 8.52
C SER A 22 9.28 -0.23 7.11
N PHE A 23 9.12 -1.17 6.18
CA PHE A 23 9.48 -0.97 4.78
C PHE A 23 8.66 0.18 4.17
N ILE A 24 7.35 0.16 4.39
CA ILE A 24 6.45 1.21 3.85
C ILE A 24 6.73 2.55 4.51
N ALA A 25 6.96 2.58 5.81
CA ALA A 25 7.27 3.81 6.52
C ALA A 25 8.58 4.44 5.99
N GLY A 26 9.56 3.62 5.63
CA GLY A 26 10.82 4.09 5.09
C GLY A 26 10.73 4.72 3.71
N LEU A 27 9.62 4.51 2.99
CA LEU A 27 9.43 5.09 1.66
C LEU A 27 8.93 6.53 1.69
N GLU A 28 8.57 7.03 2.86
CA GLU A 28 8.11 8.41 3.04
C GLU A 28 6.91 8.76 2.16
N LEU A 29 5.98 7.80 2.02
CA LEU A 29 4.74 8.05 1.28
C LEU A 29 3.86 9.05 2.03
N PRO A 30 3.00 9.81 1.31
CA PRO A 30 1.98 10.61 1.98
C PRO A 30 1.19 9.75 2.96
N GLY A 31 0.75 10.35 4.07
CA GLY A 31 0.12 9.62 5.17
C GLY A 31 -1.04 8.73 4.75
N ASP A 32 -1.93 9.25 3.89
CA ASP A 32 -3.08 8.48 3.42
C ASP A 32 -2.66 7.27 2.59
N GLU A 33 -1.62 7.41 1.77
CA GLU A 33 -1.13 6.32 0.93
C GLU A 33 -0.46 5.25 1.78
N ALA A 34 0.39 5.64 2.73
CA ALA A 34 1.04 4.70 3.64
C ALA A 34 0.00 3.96 4.47
N TYR A 35 -0.96 4.69 5.05
CA TYR A 35 -2.03 4.11 5.86
C TYR A 35 -2.84 3.10 5.04
N CYS A 36 -3.19 3.48 3.81
CA CYS A 36 -3.98 2.62 2.92
C CYS A 36 -3.26 1.28 2.67
N ILE A 37 -1.98 1.32 2.31
CA ILE A 37 -1.24 0.11 2.01
C ILE A 37 -1.06 -0.74 3.27
N ILE A 38 -0.73 -0.12 4.39
CA ILE A 38 -0.54 -0.87 5.65
C ILE A 38 -1.83 -1.55 6.07
N GLU A 39 -2.94 -0.82 6.07
CA GLU A 39 -4.20 -1.37 6.57
C GLU A 39 -4.83 -2.36 5.60
N CYS A 40 -4.77 -2.12 4.30
CA CYS A 40 -5.39 -3.01 3.30
C CYS A 40 -4.52 -4.22 2.98
N ASP A 41 -3.22 -4.04 2.79
CA ASP A 41 -2.37 -5.08 2.22
C ASP A 41 -1.50 -5.78 3.26
N VAL A 42 -1.18 -5.12 4.37
CA VAL A 42 -0.41 -5.75 5.45
C VAL A 42 -1.35 -6.32 6.51
N ARG A 43 -2.29 -5.51 7.00
CA ARG A 43 -3.23 -5.92 8.06
C ARG A 43 -4.51 -6.53 7.54
N ARG A 44 -4.72 -6.49 6.22
CA ARG A 44 -5.84 -7.13 5.51
C ARG A 44 -7.21 -6.69 5.98
N LYS A 45 -7.36 -5.43 6.31
CA LYS A 45 -8.66 -4.87 6.66
C LYS A 45 -9.48 -4.61 5.40
N SER A 46 -10.81 -4.60 5.54
CA SER A 46 -11.68 -4.38 4.39
C SER A 46 -11.51 -2.97 3.82
N TYR A 47 -11.71 -2.83 2.52
CA TYR A 47 -11.64 -1.52 1.87
C TYR A 47 -12.65 -0.55 2.45
N ALA A 48 -13.87 -1.02 2.72
CA ALA A 48 -14.90 -0.18 3.32
C ALA A 48 -14.46 0.37 4.67
N HIS A 49 -13.84 -0.46 5.49
CA HIS A 49 -13.34 -0.04 6.81
C HIS A 49 -12.28 1.04 6.68
N VAL A 50 -11.30 0.82 5.78
CA VAL A 50 -10.19 1.77 5.59
C VAL A 50 -10.69 3.07 4.96
N ALA A 51 -11.57 2.97 3.97
CA ALA A 51 -12.17 4.14 3.33
C ALA A 51 -12.90 5.01 4.35
N ASN A 52 -13.67 4.37 5.24
CA ASN A 52 -14.38 5.09 6.29
C ASN A 52 -13.41 5.82 7.22
N LYS A 53 -12.31 5.19 7.59
CA LYS A 53 -11.29 5.80 8.45
C LYS A 53 -10.64 7.02 7.79
N LEU A 54 -10.48 7.00 6.47
CA LEU A 54 -9.88 8.09 5.72
C LEU A 54 -10.93 9.10 5.21
N HIS A 55 -12.19 8.90 5.54
CA HIS A 55 -13.30 9.74 5.06
C HIS A 55 -13.39 9.78 3.54
N LEU A 56 -13.19 8.61 2.92
CA LEU A 56 -13.23 8.45 1.47
C LEU A 56 -14.30 7.44 1.08
N SER A 57 -14.77 7.53 -0.17
CA SER A 57 -15.53 6.43 -0.76
C SER A 57 -14.57 5.27 -1.05
N VAL A 58 -15.13 4.08 -1.30
CA VAL A 58 -14.30 2.93 -1.69
C VAL A 58 -13.56 3.23 -3.00
N ASP A 59 -14.23 3.90 -3.96
CA ASP A 59 -13.57 4.30 -5.21
C ASP A 59 -12.41 5.25 -4.95
N GLY A 60 -12.60 6.22 -4.05
CA GLY A 60 -11.54 7.14 -3.66
C GLY A 60 -10.37 6.41 -3.02
N LEU A 61 -10.67 5.44 -2.16
CA LEU A 61 -9.64 4.61 -1.54
C LEU A 61 -8.84 3.84 -2.60
N CYS A 62 -9.53 3.26 -3.59
CA CYS A 62 -8.85 2.52 -4.65
C CYS A 62 -7.91 3.41 -5.45
N LYS A 63 -8.28 4.67 -5.66
CA LYS A 63 -7.40 5.63 -6.34
C LYS A 63 -6.16 5.93 -5.51
N VAL A 64 -6.33 6.12 -4.20
CA VAL A 64 -5.19 6.33 -3.28
C VAL A 64 -4.27 5.13 -3.30
N ARG A 65 -4.85 3.92 -3.21
CA ARG A 65 -4.08 2.69 -3.24
C ARG A 65 -3.31 2.53 -4.54
N ARG A 66 -3.93 2.87 -5.66
CA ARG A 66 -3.26 2.79 -6.97
C ARG A 66 -2.05 3.72 -7.03
N ARG A 67 -2.18 4.96 -6.53
CA ARG A 67 -1.05 5.88 -6.48
C ARG A 67 0.06 5.36 -5.58
N ALA A 68 -0.29 4.77 -4.44
CA ALA A 68 0.69 4.18 -3.54
C ALA A 68 1.46 3.05 -4.22
N TYR A 69 0.74 2.16 -4.91
CA TYR A 69 1.38 1.06 -5.63
C TYR A 69 2.27 1.55 -6.77
N GLN A 70 1.86 2.63 -7.44
CA GLN A 70 2.68 3.20 -8.49
C GLN A 70 4.02 3.68 -7.93
N LYS A 71 4.01 4.33 -6.77
CA LYS A 71 5.24 4.78 -6.11
C LYS A 71 6.07 3.60 -5.63
N LEU A 72 5.44 2.56 -5.12
CA LEU A 72 6.14 1.34 -4.72
C LEU A 72 6.80 0.67 -5.93
N ALA A 73 6.11 0.62 -7.05
CA ALA A 73 6.65 0.05 -8.28
C ALA A 73 7.87 0.83 -8.75
N ASP A 74 7.79 2.16 -8.71
CA ASP A 74 8.90 3.02 -9.09
C ASP A 74 10.10 2.81 -8.16
N TYR A 75 9.86 2.70 -6.86
CA TYR A 75 10.91 2.43 -5.88
C TYR A 75 11.60 1.10 -6.17
N VAL A 76 10.83 0.04 -6.35
CA VAL A 76 11.38 -1.30 -6.61
C VAL A 76 12.15 -1.32 -7.92
N LYS A 77 11.64 -0.62 -8.95
CA LYS A 77 12.30 -0.54 -10.25
C LYS A 77 13.67 0.13 -10.16
N ASN A 78 13.81 1.13 -9.27
CA ASN A 78 15.03 1.91 -9.15
C ASN A 78 16.02 1.35 -8.14
N THR A 79 15.70 0.27 -7.49
CA THR A 79 16.61 -0.43 -6.59
C THR A 79 17.04 -1.76 -7.18
#